data_cc6013accad4099cb11b7c2a111d3086
#
_entry.id   cc6013accad4099cb11b7c2a111d3086
#
_cell.length_a   1.000
_cell.length_b   1.000
_cell.length_c   1.000
_cell.angle_alpha   90.00
_cell.angle_beta   90.00
_cell.angle_gamma   90.00
#
_symmetry.space_group_name_H-M   'P 1'
#
loop_
_entity.id
_entity.type
_entity.pdbx_description
1 polymer ?
#
loop_
_entity_poly.entity_id
_entity_poly.type
_entity_poly.pdbx_seq_one_letter_code
_entity_poly.pdbx_strand_id
1 'polypeptide(L)'
;MSHDEQIHNDNFIYMKERIREMLFDYTIDIYRVPVLNTRLLTIEYLTNLRDVKQGNTYKKMLDSIVEELLLSIKNDPVIKCIFTTDEKDYIVKRISDKDTVTDGIIYLNNRIGNGEYYTQLCKILKKTILQTKEKKKLERLTRILVSELKSRNYSYQFIYHTAMQSAPSADASKDFQMFINNFTLNKKKYIVSLAADISDDLVKEIWGDIERLLPDGVIIFKDDLYIKNVKKKLNEENPQYAKNKNIQFASFSVRAMDCFDAAKFASFLFDFFTRAHFLLLNEPKSFLIPKCVVSENIDSNQNNNDQLICIDCWTQQHRVIKYNDESNIPLVKQSQQTLKTLFSRTSRHGDFIRLSTAIDLHNSSLQTNNYHNSFISLWTSLEVLCNGSRDINNIIRACLEMNYVRRVVLNLKTNLQNIDNDSLQAYFKQSKQLDIETYLCSLLFCQSFKEERAKWGDTLSRHPLMRNRIFSFENLDCSLYEEVNRYGTRVSLHVERMYRTRNGLVHAGELPKELQTLGEHLHMYLDVLFEEILRHFRTGAYSHLRDVLTAITYEHHIYMKILKNYMKKTKNMKDEDEVEYIQYLLRQHSE
;
A
#
# COMPACT_ATOMS: atom_id res chain seq x y z
N MET A 1 -20.98 -29.63 -6.98
CA MET A 1 -20.15 -29.23 -5.81
C MET A 1 -21.01 -29.35 -4.55
N SER A 2 -20.45 -29.95 -3.50
CA SER A 2 -21.09 -29.92 -2.19
C SER A 2 -21.09 -28.49 -1.64
N HIS A 3 -21.96 -28.21 -0.65
CA HIS A 3 -22.02 -26.88 -0.02
C HIS A 3 -20.67 -26.49 0.62
N ASP A 4 -19.95 -27.46 1.17
CA ASP A 4 -18.63 -27.23 1.77
C ASP A 4 -17.57 -26.91 0.71
N GLU A 5 -17.55 -27.60 -0.43
CA GLU A 5 -16.66 -27.28 -1.55
C GLU A 5 -16.87 -25.86 -2.09
N GLN A 6 -18.11 -25.40 -2.14
CA GLN A 6 -18.41 -24.03 -2.54
C GLN A 6 -17.84 -23.01 -1.54
N ILE A 7 -17.98 -23.26 -0.22
CA ILE A 7 -17.41 -22.40 0.82
C ILE A 7 -15.89 -22.35 0.72
N HIS A 8 -15.22 -23.48 0.46
CA HIS A 8 -13.77 -23.55 0.33
C HIS A 8 -13.30 -22.73 -0.87
N ASN A 9 -13.96 -22.85 -2.01
CA ASN A 9 -13.66 -22.06 -3.21
C ASN A 9 -13.90 -20.57 -2.97
N ASP A 10 -15.00 -20.19 -2.35
CA ASP A 10 -15.28 -18.80 -1.98
C ASP A 10 -14.20 -18.22 -1.07
N ASN A 11 -13.65 -19.00 -0.15
CA ASN A 11 -12.55 -18.56 0.72
C ASN A 11 -11.24 -18.37 -0.06
N PHE A 12 -10.92 -19.26 -1.00
CA PHE A 12 -9.73 -19.11 -1.84
C PHE A 12 -9.86 -17.91 -2.79
N ILE A 13 -11.02 -17.73 -3.42
CA ILE A 13 -11.32 -16.55 -4.27
C ILE A 13 -11.23 -15.27 -3.43
N TYR A 14 -11.83 -15.25 -2.23
CA TYR A 14 -11.73 -14.13 -1.30
C TYR A 14 -10.28 -13.74 -1.01
N MET A 15 -9.43 -14.73 -0.71
CA MET A 15 -8.00 -14.49 -0.47
C MET A 15 -7.32 -13.83 -1.68
N LYS A 16 -7.58 -14.32 -2.89
CA LYS A 16 -7.02 -13.78 -4.14
C LYS A 16 -7.51 -12.35 -4.41
N GLU A 17 -8.81 -12.11 -4.33
CA GLU A 17 -9.41 -10.78 -4.50
C GLU A 17 -8.82 -9.80 -3.47
N ARG A 18 -8.60 -10.28 -2.24
CA ARG A 18 -8.00 -9.48 -1.19
C ARG A 18 -6.52 -9.15 -1.44
N ILE A 19 -5.74 -10.08 -1.96
CA ILE A 19 -4.35 -9.83 -2.38
C ILE A 19 -4.32 -8.76 -3.48
N ARG A 20 -5.21 -8.85 -4.49
CA ARG A 20 -5.35 -7.86 -5.55
C ARG A 20 -5.65 -6.47 -5.00
N GLU A 21 -6.67 -6.37 -4.15
CA GLU A 21 -7.10 -5.12 -3.53
C GLU A 21 -5.96 -4.47 -2.73
N MET A 22 -5.17 -5.24 -2.00
CA MET A 22 -4.05 -4.72 -1.23
C MET A 22 -2.91 -4.17 -2.09
N LEU A 23 -2.68 -4.73 -3.26
CA LEU A 23 -1.47 -4.46 -4.04
C LEU A 23 -1.69 -3.45 -5.16
N PHE A 24 -2.63 -3.69 -6.08
CA PHE A 24 -2.76 -2.91 -7.30
C PHE A 24 -4.16 -2.40 -7.61
N ASP A 25 -5.21 -3.03 -7.07
CA ASP A 25 -6.55 -2.51 -7.27
C ASP A 25 -6.71 -1.19 -6.51
N TYR A 26 -7.54 -0.31 -7.04
CA TYR A 26 -7.77 0.98 -6.46
C TYR A 26 -8.42 0.81 -5.07
N THR A 27 -7.63 0.99 -4.03
CA THR A 27 -8.10 0.80 -2.66
C THR A 27 -7.63 1.93 -1.77
N ILE A 28 -8.43 2.26 -0.78
CA ILE A 28 -8.08 3.23 0.24
C ILE A 28 -7.16 2.62 1.31
N ASP A 29 -6.44 3.47 2.02
CA ASP A 29 -5.46 3.07 3.04
C ASP A 29 -6.00 2.11 4.11
N ILE A 30 -7.28 2.20 4.49
CA ILE A 30 -7.88 1.29 5.48
C ILE A 30 -7.86 -0.19 5.06
N TYR A 31 -7.83 -0.46 3.76
CA TYR A 31 -7.77 -1.80 3.21
C TYR A 31 -6.35 -2.23 2.83
N ARG A 32 -5.38 -1.35 2.94
CA ARG A 32 -4.00 -1.69 2.61
C ARG A 32 -3.37 -2.66 3.61
N VAL A 33 -2.34 -3.36 3.14
CA VAL A 33 -1.55 -4.25 3.96
C VAL A 33 -0.83 -3.47 5.07
N PRO A 34 -0.78 -3.98 6.32
CA PRO A 34 0.10 -3.42 7.32
C PRO A 34 1.54 -3.56 6.84
N VAL A 35 2.35 -2.54 7.11
CA VAL A 35 3.75 -2.51 6.68
C VAL A 35 4.52 -3.69 7.28
N LEU A 36 4.34 -3.95 8.57
CA LEU A 36 5.01 -5.03 9.29
C LEU A 36 4.01 -5.97 9.97
N ASN A 37 4.38 -7.25 10.06
CA ASN A 37 3.74 -8.25 10.90
C ASN A 37 4.50 -8.42 12.23
N THR A 38 4.03 -9.30 13.13
CA THR A 38 4.64 -9.50 14.44
C THR A 38 6.13 -9.87 14.35
N ARG A 39 6.50 -10.75 13.42
CA ARG A 39 7.90 -11.16 13.21
C ARG A 39 8.77 -9.98 12.75
N LEU A 40 8.27 -9.17 11.84
CA LEU A 40 9.00 -8.03 11.30
C LEU A 40 9.17 -6.92 12.35
N LEU A 41 8.18 -6.72 13.21
CA LEU A 41 8.28 -5.79 14.34
C LEU A 41 9.35 -6.19 15.35
N THR A 42 9.55 -7.50 15.61
CA THR A 42 10.65 -7.95 16.47
C THR A 42 12.01 -7.63 15.84
N ILE A 43 12.15 -7.80 14.53
CA ILE A 43 13.37 -7.48 13.79
C ILE A 43 13.61 -5.97 13.79
N GLU A 44 12.57 -5.17 13.52
CA GLU A 44 12.66 -3.69 13.56
C GLU A 44 13.16 -3.21 14.93
N TYR A 45 12.58 -3.73 16.03
CA TYR A 45 13.02 -3.38 17.38
C TYR A 45 14.50 -3.72 17.61
N LEU A 46 14.91 -4.95 17.27
CA LEU A 46 16.29 -5.40 17.51
C LEU A 46 17.31 -4.64 16.65
N THR A 47 16.94 -4.22 15.45
CA THR A 47 17.78 -3.37 14.59
C THR A 47 17.91 -1.98 15.21
N ASN A 48 16.80 -1.30 15.52
CA ASN A 48 16.83 0.02 16.13
C ASN A 48 17.50 0.03 17.53
N LEU A 49 17.43 -1.08 18.28
CA LEU A 49 18.14 -1.21 19.56
C LEU A 49 19.67 -1.15 19.39
N ARG A 50 20.21 -1.72 18.30
CA ARG A 50 21.64 -1.63 17.98
C ARG A 50 22.03 -0.19 17.67
N ASP A 51 21.19 0.51 16.89
CA ASP A 51 21.42 1.91 16.51
C ASP A 51 21.37 2.85 17.72
N VAL A 52 20.44 2.62 18.66
CA VAL A 52 20.40 3.33 19.96
C VAL A 52 21.67 3.11 20.77
N LYS A 53 22.19 1.87 20.83
CA LYS A 53 23.44 1.56 21.54
C LYS A 53 24.67 2.21 20.90
N GLN A 54 24.64 2.47 19.61
CA GLN A 54 25.65 3.17 18.85
C GLN A 54 25.51 4.70 18.88
N GLY A 55 24.45 5.23 19.54
CA GLY A 55 24.16 6.65 19.61
C GLY A 55 23.50 7.26 18.39
N ASN A 56 23.08 6.43 17.40
CA ASN A 56 22.53 6.87 16.13
C ASN A 56 21.02 7.18 16.20
N THR A 57 20.32 6.74 17.26
CA THR A 57 18.86 6.82 17.36
C THR A 57 18.42 7.13 18.80
N TYR A 58 17.25 7.76 18.96
CA TYR A 58 16.71 8.10 20.27
C TYR A 58 15.94 6.94 20.89
N LYS A 59 16.20 6.65 22.18
CA LYS A 59 15.52 5.58 22.96
C LYS A 59 13.97 5.67 22.88
N LYS A 60 13.41 6.87 22.84
CA LYS A 60 11.94 7.09 22.73
C LYS A 60 11.32 6.45 21.47
N MET A 61 12.11 6.24 20.41
CA MET A 61 11.62 5.59 19.19
C MET A 61 11.31 4.10 19.39
N LEU A 62 11.96 3.45 20.35
CA LEU A 62 11.69 2.04 20.67
C LEU A 62 10.31 1.86 21.33
N ASP A 63 9.83 2.84 22.11
CA ASP A 63 8.57 2.73 22.85
C ASP A 63 7.39 2.55 21.89
N SER A 64 7.36 3.27 20.76
CA SER A 64 6.29 3.13 19.75
C SER A 64 6.35 1.80 19.01
N ILE A 65 7.54 1.23 18.80
CA ILE A 65 7.69 -0.11 18.21
C ILE A 65 7.15 -1.16 19.18
N VAL A 66 7.43 -1.02 20.48
CA VAL A 66 6.92 -1.91 21.53
C VAL A 66 5.39 -1.85 21.61
N GLU A 67 4.79 -0.67 21.58
CA GLU A 67 3.34 -0.51 21.59
C GLU A 67 2.69 -1.23 20.40
N GLU A 68 3.22 -1.02 19.18
CA GLU A 68 2.73 -1.70 17.99
C GLU A 68 2.92 -3.21 18.04
N LEU A 69 4.06 -3.68 18.56
CA LEU A 69 4.35 -5.10 18.74
C LEU A 69 3.35 -5.77 19.71
N LEU A 70 3.05 -5.13 20.84
CA LEU A 70 2.07 -5.63 21.79
C LEU A 70 0.67 -5.75 21.18
N LEU A 71 0.25 -4.73 20.40
CA LEU A 71 -1.01 -4.77 19.66
C LEU A 71 -1.01 -5.88 18.60
N SER A 72 0.12 -6.09 17.94
CA SER A 72 0.28 -7.14 16.93
C SER A 72 0.19 -8.54 17.56
N ILE A 73 0.94 -8.82 18.63
CA ILE A 73 0.94 -10.10 19.36
C ILE A 73 -0.47 -10.47 19.82
N LYS A 74 -1.21 -9.50 20.37
CA LYS A 74 -2.59 -9.73 20.84
C LYS A 74 -3.51 -10.23 19.72
N ASN A 75 -3.29 -9.74 18.52
CA ASN A 75 -4.18 -9.93 17.38
C ASN A 75 -3.71 -10.95 16.35
N ASP A 76 -2.49 -11.44 16.43
CA ASP A 76 -1.89 -12.32 15.42
C ASP A 76 -2.34 -13.79 15.59
N PRO A 77 -3.07 -14.37 14.61
CA PRO A 77 -3.49 -15.77 14.68
C PRO A 77 -2.31 -16.75 14.61
N VAL A 78 -1.18 -16.35 14.03
CA VAL A 78 0.01 -17.21 13.91
C VAL A 78 0.66 -17.37 15.27
N ILE A 79 0.79 -16.27 16.02
CA ILE A 79 1.31 -16.28 17.39
C ILE A 79 0.45 -17.16 18.30
N LYS A 80 -0.88 -17.10 18.17
CA LYS A 80 -1.82 -17.95 18.92
C LYS A 80 -1.69 -19.44 18.64
N CYS A 81 -1.05 -19.83 17.54
CA CYS A 81 -0.81 -21.24 17.20
C CYS A 81 0.60 -21.72 17.57
N ILE A 82 1.58 -20.80 17.63
CA ILE A 82 2.95 -21.12 18.04
C ILE A 82 3.08 -21.23 19.57
N PHE A 83 2.31 -20.38 20.29
CA PHE A 83 2.40 -20.28 21.76
C PHE A 83 1.09 -20.68 22.42
N THR A 84 1.19 -21.31 23.58
CA THR A 84 0.06 -21.48 24.49
C THR A 84 -0.39 -20.12 25.04
N THR A 85 -1.57 -20.08 25.64
CA THR A 85 -2.09 -18.83 26.25
C THR A 85 -1.14 -18.32 27.32
N ASP A 86 -0.66 -19.20 28.21
CA ASP A 86 0.23 -18.83 29.31
C ASP A 86 1.59 -18.32 28.82
N GLU A 87 2.18 -18.98 27.81
CA GLU A 87 3.42 -18.52 27.19
C GLU A 87 3.25 -17.14 26.55
N LYS A 88 2.15 -16.93 25.83
CA LYS A 88 1.86 -15.64 25.20
C LYS A 88 1.69 -14.54 26.25
N ASP A 89 0.95 -14.79 27.32
CA ASP A 89 0.72 -13.82 28.39
C ASP A 89 2.02 -13.50 29.15
N TYR A 90 2.88 -14.50 29.34
CA TYR A 90 4.23 -14.30 29.88
C TYR A 90 5.08 -13.41 28.97
N ILE A 91 5.09 -13.67 27.65
CA ILE A 91 5.82 -12.85 26.66
C ILE A 91 5.30 -11.40 26.70
N VAL A 92 3.99 -11.21 26.66
CA VAL A 92 3.35 -9.88 26.72
C VAL A 92 3.77 -9.14 27.98
N LYS A 93 3.75 -9.81 29.14
CA LYS A 93 4.18 -9.22 30.42
C LYS A 93 5.65 -8.77 30.37
N ARG A 94 6.53 -9.62 29.85
CA ARG A 94 7.97 -9.31 29.70
C ARG A 94 8.24 -8.13 28.77
N ILE A 95 7.49 -8.05 27.65
CA ILE A 95 7.61 -6.97 26.68
C ILE A 95 7.01 -5.65 27.20
N SER A 96 6.00 -5.73 28.07
CA SER A 96 5.40 -4.53 28.68
C SER A 96 6.24 -3.92 29.80
N ASP A 97 7.19 -4.65 30.35
CA ASP A 97 8.06 -4.21 31.43
C ASP A 97 9.37 -3.63 30.85
N LYS A 98 9.68 -2.39 31.21
CA LYS A 98 10.85 -1.63 30.71
C LYS A 98 12.19 -2.32 30.95
N ASP A 99 12.31 -3.07 32.04
CA ASP A 99 13.56 -3.73 32.43
C ASP A 99 13.77 -5.05 31.66
N THR A 100 12.69 -5.68 31.19
CA THR A 100 12.71 -7.01 30.57
C THR A 100 12.26 -7.03 29.11
N VAL A 101 11.91 -5.87 28.53
CA VAL A 101 11.38 -5.74 27.15
C VAL A 101 12.30 -6.38 26.12
N THR A 102 13.60 -6.10 26.20
CA THR A 102 14.59 -6.63 25.25
C THR A 102 14.69 -8.14 25.29
N ASP A 103 14.74 -8.73 26.48
CA ASP A 103 14.79 -10.20 26.66
C ASP A 103 13.51 -10.87 26.15
N GLY A 104 12.35 -10.26 26.42
CA GLY A 104 11.07 -10.73 25.93
C GLY A 104 11.00 -10.75 24.40
N ILE A 105 11.53 -9.70 23.75
CA ILE A 105 11.56 -9.61 22.28
C ILE A 105 12.60 -10.57 21.68
N ILE A 106 13.77 -10.74 22.29
CA ILE A 106 14.77 -11.74 21.85
C ILE A 106 14.16 -13.15 21.93
N TYR A 107 13.51 -13.49 23.05
CA TYR A 107 12.85 -14.78 23.20
C TYR A 107 11.79 -15.01 22.12
N LEU A 108 10.92 -14.02 21.90
CA LEU A 108 9.90 -14.07 20.84
C LEU A 108 10.54 -14.28 19.46
N ASN A 109 11.57 -13.48 19.12
CA ASN A 109 12.26 -13.57 17.82
C ASN A 109 12.88 -14.95 17.59
N ASN A 110 13.49 -15.56 18.61
CA ASN A 110 14.09 -16.88 18.51
C ASN A 110 13.04 -17.98 18.23
N ARG A 111 11.86 -17.85 18.82
CA ARG A 111 10.76 -18.82 18.66
C ARG A 111 10.04 -18.71 17.31
N ILE A 112 9.90 -17.49 16.75
CA ILE A 112 9.20 -17.24 15.48
C ILE A 112 10.17 -17.07 14.29
N GLY A 113 11.47 -17.13 14.54
CA GLY A 113 12.51 -17.06 13.52
C GLY A 113 12.63 -18.33 12.66
N ASN A 114 13.71 -18.41 11.88
CA ASN A 114 14.12 -19.58 11.10
C ASN A 114 13.02 -20.21 10.21
N GLY A 115 12.09 -19.40 9.70
CA GLY A 115 11.02 -19.87 8.83
C GLY A 115 9.79 -20.43 9.56
N GLU A 116 9.83 -20.63 10.89
CA GLU A 116 8.72 -21.21 11.67
C GLU A 116 7.44 -20.39 11.52
N TYR A 117 7.52 -19.06 11.65
CA TYR A 117 6.39 -18.17 11.48
C TYR A 117 5.69 -18.35 10.12
N TYR A 118 6.44 -18.40 9.03
CA TYR A 118 5.90 -18.59 7.69
C TYR A 118 5.27 -19.97 7.50
N THR A 119 5.94 -21.00 8.01
CA THR A 119 5.44 -22.38 7.93
C THR A 119 4.10 -22.51 8.65
N GLN A 120 3.98 -21.96 9.86
CA GLN A 120 2.73 -21.97 10.62
C GLN A 120 1.67 -21.09 9.95
N LEU A 121 2.04 -19.92 9.41
CA LEU A 121 1.15 -19.06 8.64
C LEU A 121 0.51 -19.83 7.48
N CYS A 122 1.29 -20.52 6.66
CA CYS A 122 0.77 -21.30 5.53
C CYS A 122 -0.15 -22.44 5.98
N LYS A 123 0.21 -23.16 7.05
CA LYS A 123 -0.64 -24.22 7.62
C LYS A 123 -1.99 -23.70 8.09
N ILE A 124 -1.98 -22.59 8.85
CA ILE A 124 -3.21 -22.00 9.41
C ILE A 124 -4.07 -21.41 8.31
N LEU A 125 -3.45 -20.75 7.32
CA LEU A 125 -4.17 -20.17 6.20
C LEU A 125 -4.87 -21.26 5.38
N LYS A 126 -4.16 -22.37 5.06
CA LYS A 126 -4.75 -23.54 4.40
C LYS A 126 -5.94 -24.08 5.20
N LYS A 127 -5.76 -24.30 6.50
CA LYS A 127 -6.84 -24.75 7.39
C LYS A 127 -8.02 -23.77 7.40
N THR A 128 -7.74 -22.46 7.41
CA THR A 128 -8.78 -21.44 7.43
C THR A 128 -9.58 -21.41 6.12
N ILE A 129 -8.92 -21.57 4.97
CA ILE A 129 -9.59 -21.69 3.66
C ILE A 129 -10.54 -22.90 3.64
N LEU A 130 -10.13 -24.02 4.20
CA LEU A 130 -10.86 -25.29 4.12
C LEU A 130 -11.90 -25.51 5.23
N GLN A 131 -11.92 -24.72 6.30
CA GLN A 131 -12.70 -25.06 7.49
C GLN A 131 -13.53 -23.92 8.08
N THR A 132 -13.38 -22.68 7.61
CA THR A 132 -14.00 -21.57 8.32
C THR A 132 -14.96 -20.75 7.48
N LYS A 133 -16.04 -20.28 8.13
CA LYS A 133 -16.90 -19.21 7.64
C LYS A 133 -16.42 -17.82 8.09
N GLU A 134 -15.37 -17.76 8.95
CA GLU A 134 -14.89 -16.53 9.58
C GLU A 134 -13.99 -15.72 8.61
N LYS A 135 -14.59 -14.87 7.80
CA LYS A 135 -13.84 -14.01 6.86
C LYS A 135 -12.84 -13.06 7.55
N LYS A 136 -13.09 -12.63 8.80
CA LYS A 136 -12.15 -11.77 9.57
C LYS A 136 -10.80 -12.44 9.83
N LYS A 137 -10.80 -13.73 10.14
CA LYS A 137 -9.55 -14.50 10.34
C LYS A 137 -8.80 -14.67 9.02
N LEU A 138 -9.53 -14.99 7.95
CA LEU A 138 -8.97 -15.12 6.61
C LEU A 138 -8.36 -13.79 6.12
N GLU A 139 -9.07 -12.68 6.29
CA GLU A 139 -8.59 -11.32 6.01
C GLU A 139 -7.24 -11.05 6.69
N ARG A 140 -7.17 -11.31 8.00
CA ARG A 140 -5.97 -11.06 8.80
C ARG A 140 -4.79 -11.91 8.35
N LEU A 141 -5.00 -13.21 8.13
CA LEU A 141 -3.97 -14.13 7.66
C LEU A 141 -3.47 -13.76 6.25
N THR A 142 -4.37 -13.34 5.36
CA THR A 142 -4.00 -12.87 4.02
C THR A 142 -3.12 -11.63 4.08
N ARG A 143 -3.44 -10.67 4.95
CA ARG A 143 -2.61 -9.47 5.18
C ARG A 143 -1.22 -9.81 5.71
N ILE A 144 -1.14 -10.75 6.66
CA ILE A 144 0.14 -11.23 7.21
C ILE A 144 0.95 -11.93 6.13
N LEU A 145 0.32 -12.74 5.27
CA LEU A 145 0.99 -13.42 4.16
C LEU A 145 1.65 -12.43 3.20
N VAL A 146 0.93 -11.39 2.78
CA VAL A 146 1.50 -10.39 1.86
C VAL A 146 2.68 -9.65 2.50
N SER A 147 2.58 -9.25 3.78
CA SER A 147 3.71 -8.64 4.51
C SER A 147 4.92 -9.58 4.58
N GLU A 148 4.68 -10.87 4.84
CA GLU A 148 5.74 -11.88 4.94
C GLU A 148 6.42 -12.13 3.60
N LEU A 149 5.66 -12.25 2.50
CA LEU A 149 6.21 -12.41 1.16
C LEU A 149 7.05 -11.20 0.74
N LYS A 150 6.58 -9.98 1.04
CA LYS A 150 7.36 -8.75 0.81
C LYS A 150 8.69 -8.75 1.57
N SER A 151 8.67 -9.15 2.83
CA SER A 151 9.89 -9.21 3.65
C SER A 151 10.92 -10.19 3.11
N ARG A 152 10.47 -11.17 2.32
CA ARG A 152 11.30 -12.16 1.62
C ARG A 152 11.79 -11.69 0.25
N ASN A 153 11.59 -10.42 -0.07
CA ASN A 153 11.96 -9.76 -1.32
C ASN A 153 11.13 -10.19 -2.54
N TYR A 154 9.93 -10.77 -2.35
CA TYR A 154 9.00 -10.90 -3.45
C TYR A 154 8.42 -9.55 -3.82
N SER A 155 8.41 -9.22 -5.12
CA SER A 155 7.83 -7.97 -5.62
C SER A 155 6.30 -7.96 -5.51
N TYR A 156 5.71 -6.77 -5.44
CA TYR A 156 4.24 -6.63 -5.45
C TYR A 156 3.66 -7.19 -6.76
N GLN A 157 4.34 -6.94 -7.87
CA GLN A 157 3.95 -7.42 -9.18
C GLN A 157 3.86 -8.94 -9.23
N PHE A 158 4.90 -9.63 -8.74
CA PHE A 158 4.91 -11.09 -8.74
C PHE A 158 3.81 -11.67 -7.87
N ILE A 159 3.62 -11.16 -6.64
CA ILE A 159 2.55 -11.61 -5.73
C ILE A 159 1.17 -11.41 -6.39
N TYR A 160 0.96 -10.25 -7.02
CA TYR A 160 -0.29 -9.92 -7.72
C TYR A 160 -0.54 -10.84 -8.91
N HIS A 161 0.44 -10.98 -9.83
CA HIS A 161 0.30 -11.83 -11.01
C HIS A 161 0.09 -13.29 -10.63
N THR A 162 0.80 -13.81 -9.62
CA THR A 162 0.59 -15.16 -9.10
C THR A 162 -0.83 -15.36 -8.58
N ALA A 163 -1.38 -14.37 -7.86
CA ALA A 163 -2.77 -14.42 -7.41
C ALA A 163 -3.75 -14.38 -8.59
N MET A 164 -3.46 -13.62 -9.66
CA MET A 164 -4.33 -13.51 -10.84
C MET A 164 -4.33 -14.77 -11.70
N GLN A 165 -3.15 -15.36 -11.94
CA GLN A 165 -2.98 -16.52 -12.82
C GLN A 165 -3.54 -17.82 -12.23
N SER A 166 -3.65 -17.92 -10.91
CA SER A 166 -4.20 -19.09 -10.24
C SER A 166 -5.71 -19.19 -10.50
N ALA A 167 -6.13 -19.88 -11.55
CA ALA A 167 -7.54 -20.15 -11.79
C ALA A 167 -8.09 -21.03 -10.66
N PRO A 168 -9.24 -20.71 -10.05
CA PRO A 168 -9.86 -21.57 -9.06
C PRO A 168 -10.36 -22.86 -9.75
N SER A 169 -9.95 -24.00 -9.21
CA SER A 169 -10.49 -25.31 -9.60
C SER A 169 -11.58 -25.76 -8.61
N ALA A 170 -12.03 -26.98 -8.73
CA ALA A 170 -12.97 -27.56 -7.75
C ALA A 170 -12.29 -27.89 -6.40
N ASP A 171 -10.95 -27.92 -6.34
CA ASP A 171 -10.17 -28.29 -5.15
C ASP A 171 -9.35 -27.09 -4.64
N ALA A 172 -9.94 -26.31 -3.72
CA ALA A 172 -9.30 -25.18 -3.08
C ALA A 172 -8.01 -25.54 -2.33
N SER A 173 -7.85 -26.79 -1.85
CA SER A 173 -6.63 -27.26 -1.18
C SER A 173 -5.48 -27.34 -2.16
N LYS A 174 -5.73 -27.90 -3.34
CA LYS A 174 -4.77 -28.01 -4.43
C LYS A 174 -4.41 -26.64 -4.98
N ASP A 175 -5.41 -25.79 -5.20
CA ASP A 175 -5.23 -24.43 -5.69
C ASP A 175 -4.35 -23.59 -4.75
N PHE A 176 -4.62 -23.66 -3.45
CA PHE A 176 -3.80 -22.98 -2.45
C PHE A 176 -2.36 -23.54 -2.44
N GLN A 177 -2.18 -24.85 -2.55
CA GLN A 177 -0.84 -25.44 -2.59
C GLN A 177 -0.08 -25.00 -3.85
N MET A 178 -0.73 -24.97 -5.00
CA MET A 178 -0.13 -24.47 -6.24
C MET A 178 0.25 -22.99 -6.13
N PHE A 179 -0.62 -22.18 -5.51
CA PHE A 179 -0.33 -20.77 -5.25
C PHE A 179 0.93 -20.61 -4.37
N ILE A 180 1.00 -21.31 -3.22
CA ILE A 180 2.12 -21.19 -2.28
C ILE A 180 3.43 -21.73 -2.87
N ASN A 181 3.38 -22.75 -3.71
CA ASN A 181 4.59 -23.35 -4.34
C ASN A 181 5.33 -22.37 -5.26
N ASN A 182 4.69 -21.27 -5.71
CA ASN A 182 5.39 -20.23 -6.45
C ASN A 182 6.34 -19.40 -5.56
N PHE A 183 6.18 -19.45 -4.23
CA PHE A 183 6.98 -18.69 -3.28
C PHE A 183 8.03 -19.56 -2.59
N THR A 184 9.11 -19.84 -3.32
CA THR A 184 10.25 -20.61 -2.81
C THR A 184 11.10 -19.79 -1.85
N LEU A 185 11.95 -20.44 -1.06
CA LEU A 185 12.88 -19.74 -0.17
C LEU A 185 14.22 -19.39 -0.85
N ASN A 186 14.45 -19.92 -2.04
CA ASN A 186 15.72 -19.78 -2.75
C ASN A 186 15.62 -18.78 -3.88
N LYS A 187 16.65 -17.93 -3.99
CA LYS A 187 16.81 -17.04 -5.13
C LYS A 187 17.07 -17.86 -6.40
N LYS A 188 16.42 -17.49 -7.48
CA LYS A 188 16.63 -18.03 -8.82
C LYS A 188 17.59 -17.14 -9.60
N LYS A 189 18.20 -17.69 -10.64
CA LYS A 189 19.06 -16.96 -11.57
C LYS A 189 18.20 -16.42 -12.72
N TYR A 190 18.33 -15.11 -12.98
CA TYR A 190 17.66 -14.42 -14.07
C TYR A 190 18.69 -13.73 -14.95
N ILE A 191 18.40 -13.65 -16.25
CA ILE A 191 19.08 -12.74 -17.17
C ILE A 191 18.15 -11.58 -17.47
N VAL A 192 18.60 -10.36 -17.16
CA VAL A 192 17.84 -9.13 -17.35
C VAL A 192 18.54 -8.30 -18.42
N SER A 193 17.84 -8.04 -19.51
CA SER A 193 18.34 -7.20 -20.60
C SER A 193 17.65 -5.84 -20.54
N LEU A 194 18.42 -4.83 -20.23
CA LEU A 194 18.01 -3.44 -20.20
C LEU A 194 18.29 -2.80 -21.58
N ALA A 195 17.39 -1.93 -22.02
CA ALA A 195 17.60 -1.10 -23.20
C ALA A 195 17.97 0.33 -22.76
N ALA A 196 18.97 0.91 -23.38
CA ALA A 196 19.41 2.27 -23.10
C ALA A 196 19.62 3.06 -24.40
N ASP A 197 19.20 4.32 -24.41
CA ASP A 197 19.46 5.26 -25.49
C ASP A 197 20.81 5.96 -25.24
N ILE A 198 21.87 5.35 -25.75
CA ILE A 198 23.25 5.77 -25.48
C ILE A 198 24.13 5.46 -26.70
N SER A 199 25.16 6.28 -26.98
CA SER A 199 26.07 6.03 -28.09
C SER A 199 27.00 4.84 -27.85
N ASP A 200 27.40 4.14 -28.92
CA ASP A 200 28.26 2.95 -28.85
C ASP A 200 29.59 3.20 -28.13
N ASP A 201 30.22 4.37 -28.32
CA ASP A 201 31.50 4.69 -27.69
C ASP A 201 31.36 4.87 -26.17
N LEU A 202 30.31 5.55 -25.75
CA LEU A 202 30.00 5.74 -24.32
C LEU A 202 29.63 4.43 -23.63
N VAL A 203 28.94 3.54 -24.36
CA VAL A 203 28.62 2.18 -23.89
C VAL A 203 29.89 1.40 -23.58
N LYS A 204 30.87 1.38 -24.50
CA LYS A 204 32.11 0.63 -24.30
C LYS A 204 32.90 1.10 -23.10
N GLU A 205 32.92 2.40 -22.88
CA GLU A 205 33.62 3.02 -21.74
C GLU A 205 32.93 2.67 -20.40
N ILE A 206 31.60 2.89 -20.29
CA ILE A 206 30.82 2.56 -19.11
C ILE A 206 30.83 1.05 -18.81
N TRP A 207 30.71 0.20 -19.85
CA TRP A 207 30.66 -1.25 -19.67
C TRP A 207 31.98 -1.84 -19.17
N GLY A 208 33.11 -1.32 -19.64
CA GLY A 208 34.43 -1.77 -19.18
C GLY A 208 34.64 -1.54 -17.70
N ASP A 209 34.13 -0.44 -17.17
CA ASP A 209 34.21 -0.12 -15.74
C ASP A 209 33.17 -0.88 -14.91
N ILE A 210 31.95 -1.05 -15.42
CA ILE A 210 30.92 -1.83 -14.74
C ILE A 210 31.36 -3.28 -14.53
N GLU A 211 31.96 -3.94 -15.53
CA GLU A 211 32.46 -5.31 -15.38
C GLU A 211 33.45 -5.50 -14.24
N ARG A 212 34.26 -4.48 -13.95
CA ARG A 212 35.26 -4.51 -12.88
C ARG A 212 34.69 -4.27 -11.50
N LEU A 213 33.57 -3.58 -11.42
CA LEU A 213 32.98 -3.06 -10.17
C LEU A 213 31.71 -3.80 -9.75
N LEU A 214 31.25 -4.76 -10.55
CA LEU A 214 30.02 -5.50 -10.26
C LEU A 214 30.14 -6.29 -8.95
N PRO A 215 29.05 -6.30 -8.13
CA PRO A 215 28.98 -7.15 -6.95
C PRO A 215 29.15 -8.63 -7.30
N ASP A 216 29.69 -9.42 -6.39
CA ASP A 216 29.84 -10.86 -6.55
C ASP A 216 28.52 -11.52 -6.99
N GLY A 217 28.59 -12.35 -8.04
CA GLY A 217 27.46 -13.09 -8.59
C GLY A 217 26.63 -12.32 -9.64
N VAL A 218 26.99 -11.09 -9.98
CA VAL A 218 26.43 -10.36 -11.14
C VAL A 218 27.44 -10.44 -12.28
N ILE A 219 26.99 -10.90 -13.44
CA ILE A 219 27.82 -11.09 -14.63
C ILE A 219 27.15 -10.40 -15.80
N ILE A 220 27.92 -9.68 -16.64
CA ILE A 220 27.41 -9.16 -17.90
C ILE A 220 27.31 -10.33 -18.90
N PHE A 221 26.12 -10.48 -19.45
CA PHE A 221 25.82 -11.54 -20.39
C PHE A 221 26.00 -11.04 -21.83
N LYS A 222 26.87 -11.70 -22.62
CA LYS A 222 27.25 -11.29 -23.98
C LYS A 222 26.95 -12.40 -24.99
N ASP A 223 25.68 -12.76 -25.18
CA ASP A 223 25.25 -13.74 -26.20
C ASP A 223 24.50 -13.00 -27.32
N ASP A 224 25.07 -12.98 -28.53
CA ASP A 224 24.50 -12.27 -29.67
C ASP A 224 23.15 -12.81 -30.13
N LEU A 225 22.95 -14.13 -30.04
CA LEU A 225 21.67 -14.76 -30.39
C LEU A 225 20.58 -14.37 -29.39
N TYR A 226 20.92 -14.40 -28.12
CA TYR A 226 20.01 -13.97 -27.04
C TYR A 226 19.64 -12.48 -27.22
N ILE A 227 20.60 -11.62 -27.45
CA ILE A 227 20.36 -10.18 -27.67
C ILE A 227 19.46 -9.94 -28.87
N LYS A 228 19.61 -10.72 -29.96
CA LYS A 228 18.72 -10.65 -31.13
C LYS A 228 17.26 -10.99 -30.76
N ASN A 229 17.06 -12.03 -29.94
CA ASN A 229 15.74 -12.41 -29.47
C ASN A 229 15.13 -11.37 -28.53
N VAL A 230 15.94 -10.78 -27.64
CA VAL A 230 15.54 -9.66 -26.78
C VAL A 230 15.09 -8.45 -27.60
N LYS A 231 15.86 -8.07 -28.65
CA LYS A 231 15.49 -6.98 -29.57
C LYS A 231 14.14 -7.28 -30.24
N LYS A 232 13.94 -8.49 -30.72
CA LYS A 232 12.69 -8.91 -31.34
C LYS A 232 11.53 -8.77 -30.36
N LYS A 233 11.64 -9.29 -29.14
CA LYS A 233 10.60 -9.24 -28.11
C LYS A 233 10.24 -7.80 -27.71
N LEU A 234 11.25 -6.94 -27.51
CA LEU A 234 11.03 -5.54 -27.17
C LEU A 234 10.32 -4.77 -28.30
N ASN A 235 10.66 -5.07 -29.55
CA ASN A 235 10.06 -4.45 -30.73
C ASN A 235 8.60 -4.91 -30.94
N GLU A 236 8.27 -6.16 -30.63
CA GLU A 236 6.90 -6.66 -30.64
C GLU A 236 6.02 -5.92 -29.64
N GLU A 237 6.54 -5.66 -28.45
CA GLU A 237 5.82 -4.98 -27.37
C GLU A 237 5.77 -3.44 -27.54
N ASN A 238 6.78 -2.86 -28.22
CA ASN A 238 6.84 -1.43 -28.46
C ASN A 238 7.56 -1.07 -29.77
N PRO A 239 6.82 -0.96 -30.90
CA PRO A 239 7.40 -0.69 -32.22
C PRO A 239 8.19 0.63 -32.36
N GLN A 240 8.02 1.57 -31.43
CA GLN A 240 8.75 2.84 -31.45
C GLN A 240 10.25 2.63 -31.18
N TYR A 241 10.62 1.61 -30.40
CA TYR A 241 12.02 1.31 -30.13
C TYR A 241 12.75 0.71 -31.33
N ALA A 242 12.03 0.06 -32.25
CA ALA A 242 12.61 -0.46 -33.49
C ALA A 242 13.18 0.63 -34.41
N LYS A 243 12.70 1.87 -34.30
CA LYS A 243 13.08 3.01 -35.15
C LYS A 243 14.30 3.76 -34.61
N ASN A 244 14.65 3.59 -33.35
CA ASN A 244 15.79 4.27 -32.74
C ASN A 244 17.07 3.44 -32.91
N LYS A 245 18.01 3.94 -33.74
CA LYS A 245 19.28 3.26 -34.05
C LYS A 245 20.29 3.30 -32.89
N ASN A 246 20.10 4.18 -31.91
CA ASN A 246 21.04 4.38 -30.80
C ASN A 246 20.74 3.49 -29.59
N ILE A 247 19.75 2.59 -29.69
CA ILE A 247 19.42 1.70 -28.57
C ILE A 247 20.46 0.61 -28.43
N GLN A 248 21.14 0.63 -27.29
CA GLN A 248 22.07 -0.40 -26.84
C GLN A 248 21.44 -1.28 -25.77
N PHE A 249 21.94 -2.51 -25.65
CA PHE A 249 21.42 -3.48 -24.69
C PHE A 249 22.51 -3.89 -23.70
N ALA A 250 22.12 -3.90 -22.43
CA ALA A 250 22.90 -4.41 -21.34
C ALA A 250 22.21 -5.62 -20.71
N SER A 251 22.86 -6.75 -20.67
CA SER A 251 22.30 -7.96 -20.10
C SER A 251 23.07 -8.38 -18.85
N PHE A 252 22.35 -8.45 -17.73
CA PHE A 252 22.90 -8.81 -16.42
C PHE A 252 22.37 -10.17 -15.98
N SER A 253 23.27 -11.04 -15.51
CA SER A 253 22.89 -12.26 -14.81
C SER A 253 22.81 -11.97 -13.31
N VAL A 254 21.62 -12.03 -12.74
CA VAL A 254 21.38 -11.70 -11.33
C VAL A 254 20.62 -12.82 -10.60
N ARG A 255 20.81 -12.92 -9.27
CA ARG A 255 20.03 -13.81 -8.42
C ARG A 255 18.97 -13.02 -7.67
N ALA A 256 17.69 -13.32 -7.91
CA ALA A 256 16.55 -12.66 -7.31
C ALA A 256 15.46 -13.64 -6.88
N MET A 257 14.47 -13.18 -6.14
CA MET A 257 13.34 -14.00 -5.73
C MET A 257 12.34 -14.18 -6.87
N ASP A 258 12.17 -13.16 -7.72
CA ASP A 258 11.29 -13.17 -8.88
C ASP A 258 11.84 -12.28 -10.02
N CYS A 259 11.21 -12.35 -11.18
CA CYS A 259 11.63 -11.63 -12.39
C CYS A 259 11.53 -10.10 -12.25
N PHE A 260 10.58 -9.58 -11.47
CA PHE A 260 10.43 -8.14 -11.24
C PHE A 260 11.48 -7.62 -10.25
N ASP A 261 11.81 -8.40 -9.22
CA ASP A 261 12.93 -8.10 -8.30
C ASP A 261 14.26 -8.09 -9.06
N ALA A 262 14.46 -9.06 -9.97
CA ALA A 262 15.61 -9.09 -10.86
C ALA A 262 15.70 -7.85 -11.76
N ALA A 263 14.61 -7.47 -12.41
CA ALA A 263 14.52 -6.27 -13.25
C ALA A 263 14.85 -4.99 -12.46
N LYS A 264 14.27 -4.84 -11.28
CA LYS A 264 14.52 -3.69 -10.40
C LYS A 264 15.99 -3.61 -9.96
N PHE A 265 16.58 -4.73 -9.59
CA PHE A 265 17.98 -4.76 -9.15
C PHE A 265 18.94 -4.44 -10.30
N ALA A 266 18.74 -5.02 -11.48
CA ALA A 266 19.55 -4.72 -12.66
C ALA A 266 19.44 -3.25 -13.10
N SER A 267 18.22 -2.70 -13.09
CA SER A 267 17.97 -1.28 -13.40
C SER A 267 18.64 -0.36 -12.38
N PHE A 268 18.59 -0.69 -11.10
CA PHE A 268 19.27 0.07 -10.05
C PHE A 268 20.80 0.07 -10.26
N LEU A 269 21.38 -1.09 -10.57
CA LEU A 269 22.83 -1.18 -10.84
C LEU A 269 23.21 -0.33 -12.05
N PHE A 270 22.49 -0.44 -13.15
CA PHE A 270 22.75 0.34 -14.34
C PHE A 270 22.66 1.85 -14.07
N ASP A 271 21.58 2.29 -13.44
CA ASP A 271 21.41 3.71 -13.08
C ASP A 271 22.49 4.21 -12.14
N PHE A 272 22.87 3.41 -11.14
CA PHE A 272 23.90 3.77 -10.18
C PHE A 272 25.24 4.02 -10.89
N PHE A 273 25.69 3.08 -11.71
CA PHE A 273 26.95 3.21 -12.43
C PHE A 273 26.91 4.36 -13.46
N THR A 274 25.80 4.50 -14.17
CA THR A 274 25.64 5.59 -15.13
C THR A 274 25.71 6.95 -14.44
N ARG A 275 24.99 7.11 -13.33
CA ARG A 275 25.02 8.37 -12.56
C ARG A 275 26.38 8.64 -11.93
N ALA A 276 27.06 7.61 -11.42
CA ALA A 276 28.41 7.75 -10.87
C ALA A 276 29.41 8.22 -11.94
N HIS A 277 29.29 7.69 -13.18
CA HIS A 277 30.13 8.11 -14.30
C HIS A 277 29.90 9.57 -14.70
N PHE A 278 28.64 10.02 -14.68
CA PHE A 278 28.29 11.40 -15.04
C PHE A 278 28.26 12.38 -13.84
N LEU A 279 28.67 11.94 -12.65
CA LEU A 279 28.66 12.79 -11.45
C LEU A 279 29.41 14.11 -11.64
N LEU A 280 30.56 14.06 -12.35
CA LEU A 280 31.41 15.24 -12.59
C LEU A 280 30.89 16.15 -13.70
N LEU A 281 29.96 15.67 -14.52
CA LEU A 281 29.42 16.43 -15.65
C LEU A 281 28.20 17.28 -15.30
N ASN A 282 27.69 17.15 -14.06
CA ASN A 282 26.47 17.83 -13.57
C ASN A 282 25.23 17.66 -14.49
N GLU A 283 25.20 16.64 -15.34
CA GLU A 283 24.07 16.31 -16.19
C GLU A 283 23.34 15.08 -15.65
N PRO A 284 22.16 15.24 -15.01
CA PRO A 284 21.36 14.10 -14.58
C PRO A 284 20.61 13.51 -15.79
N LYS A 285 21.26 12.63 -16.55
CA LYS A 285 20.60 11.90 -17.63
C LYS A 285 20.34 10.46 -17.18
N SER A 286 19.09 10.01 -17.26
CA SER A 286 18.77 8.58 -17.31
C SER A 286 18.69 8.17 -18.76
N PHE A 287 19.53 7.22 -19.16
CA PHE A 287 19.53 6.65 -20.49
C PHE A 287 18.68 5.41 -20.60
N LEU A 288 18.18 4.90 -19.47
CA LEU A 288 17.34 3.69 -19.44
C LEU A 288 16.00 3.91 -20.12
N ILE A 289 15.67 3.00 -21.02
CA ILE A 289 14.32 2.86 -21.52
C ILE A 289 13.48 2.16 -20.44
N PRO A 290 12.23 2.58 -20.22
CA PRO A 290 11.40 2.05 -19.11
C PRO A 290 11.07 0.56 -19.20
N LYS A 291 11.50 -0.15 -20.24
CA LYS A 291 11.22 -1.56 -20.45
C LYS A 291 12.48 -2.40 -20.48
N CYS A 292 12.42 -3.57 -19.86
CA CYS A 292 13.47 -4.59 -19.95
C CYS A 292 12.86 -5.95 -20.32
N VAL A 293 13.73 -6.86 -20.75
CA VAL A 293 13.36 -8.25 -21.01
C VAL A 293 14.06 -9.14 -20.00
N VAL A 294 13.30 -9.97 -19.33
CA VAL A 294 13.80 -10.90 -18.31
C VAL A 294 13.56 -12.33 -18.75
N SER A 295 14.55 -13.19 -18.56
CA SER A 295 14.42 -14.65 -18.71
C SER A 295 14.87 -15.36 -17.45
N GLU A 296 14.18 -16.46 -17.09
CA GLU A 296 14.59 -17.39 -16.05
C GLU A 296 15.42 -18.49 -16.69
N ASN A 297 16.64 -18.69 -16.21
CA ASN A 297 17.55 -19.80 -16.51
C ASN A 297 17.76 -20.12 -18.01
N ILE A 298 18.78 -19.56 -18.63
CA ILE A 298 19.27 -20.08 -19.90
C ILE A 298 20.47 -20.98 -19.60
N ASP A 299 20.21 -22.29 -19.45
CA ASP A 299 21.24 -23.27 -19.78
C ASP A 299 21.43 -23.22 -21.29
N SER A 300 22.66 -22.99 -21.73
CA SER A 300 23.11 -22.65 -23.08
C SER A 300 22.69 -23.62 -24.21
N ASN A 301 21.85 -24.61 -23.96
CA ASN A 301 21.49 -25.66 -24.91
C ASN A 301 20.00 -25.76 -25.27
N GLN A 302 19.15 -24.83 -24.83
CA GLN A 302 17.72 -24.83 -25.22
C GLN A 302 17.31 -23.52 -25.86
N ASN A 303 16.88 -23.59 -27.12
CA ASN A 303 16.22 -22.51 -27.90
C ASN A 303 14.84 -22.16 -27.32
N ASN A 304 14.76 -21.70 -26.07
CA ASN A 304 13.49 -21.35 -25.43
C ASN A 304 13.20 -19.85 -25.59
N ASN A 305 12.72 -19.47 -26.78
CA ASN A 305 12.11 -18.15 -26.99
C ASN A 305 10.86 -17.88 -26.13
N ASP A 306 10.28 -18.93 -25.54
CA ASP A 306 9.00 -18.87 -24.82
C ASP A 306 9.10 -18.34 -23.38
N GLN A 307 10.31 -18.07 -22.88
CA GLN A 307 10.53 -17.60 -21.50
C GLN A 307 10.93 -16.13 -21.36
N LEU A 308 10.90 -15.36 -22.46
CA LEU A 308 11.22 -13.93 -22.44
C LEU A 308 9.99 -13.15 -22.01
N ILE A 309 10.09 -12.47 -20.85
CA ILE A 309 9.05 -11.63 -20.30
C ILE A 309 9.48 -10.16 -20.42
N CYS A 310 8.66 -9.34 -21.08
CA CYS A 310 8.88 -7.90 -21.11
C CYS A 310 8.28 -7.27 -19.85
N ILE A 311 9.08 -6.50 -19.13
CA ILE A 311 8.71 -5.88 -17.85
C ILE A 311 8.99 -4.39 -17.92
N ASP A 312 8.09 -3.56 -17.38
CA ASP A 312 8.36 -2.16 -17.14
C ASP A 312 9.31 -2.02 -15.95
N CYS A 313 10.54 -1.53 -16.20
CA CYS A 313 11.56 -1.30 -15.16
C CYS A 313 11.11 -0.25 -14.14
N TRP A 314 10.30 0.71 -14.58
CA TRP A 314 9.78 1.83 -13.82
C TRP A 314 8.27 1.73 -13.71
N THR A 315 7.77 0.75 -13.02
CA THR A 315 6.38 0.82 -12.61
C THR A 315 6.27 1.92 -11.57
N GLN A 316 5.94 3.12 -12.04
CA GLN A 316 5.42 4.17 -11.16
C GLN A 316 4.13 3.62 -10.55
N GLN A 317 4.26 3.11 -9.34
CA GLN A 317 3.10 2.64 -8.58
C GLN A 317 2.39 3.78 -7.87
N HIS A 318 2.76 5.03 -8.16
CA HIS A 318 1.91 6.13 -7.83
C HIS A 318 0.63 5.96 -8.63
N ARG A 319 -0.42 5.57 -7.95
CA ARG A 319 -1.77 5.48 -8.49
C ARG A 319 -2.27 6.89 -8.78
N VAL A 320 -1.65 7.50 -9.78
CA VAL A 320 -2.09 8.79 -10.29
C VAL A 320 -3.44 8.52 -10.96
N ILE A 321 -4.48 9.15 -10.45
CA ILE A 321 -5.73 9.29 -11.19
C ILE A 321 -5.34 9.94 -12.52
N LYS A 322 -5.46 9.19 -13.62
CA LYS A 322 -5.18 9.74 -14.95
C LYS A 322 -6.23 10.80 -15.25
N TYR A 323 -5.83 12.05 -15.19
CA TYR A 323 -6.69 13.22 -15.43
C TYR A 323 -7.18 13.39 -16.87
N ASN A 324 -6.79 12.50 -17.79
CA ASN A 324 -7.21 12.53 -19.19
C ASN A 324 -8.62 11.96 -19.42
N ASP A 325 -9.34 11.61 -18.36
CA ASP A 325 -10.70 11.12 -18.47
C ASP A 325 -11.68 12.31 -18.33
N GLU A 326 -12.56 12.48 -19.32
CA GLU A 326 -13.61 13.51 -19.34
C GLU A 326 -14.51 13.48 -18.10
N SER A 327 -14.61 12.31 -17.44
CA SER A 327 -15.30 12.13 -16.17
C SER A 327 -14.74 13.00 -15.02
N ASN A 328 -13.50 13.50 -15.15
CA ASN A 328 -12.83 14.31 -14.13
C ASN A 328 -13.02 15.84 -14.31
N ILE A 329 -13.76 16.29 -15.36
CA ILE A 329 -14.03 17.73 -15.59
C ILE A 329 -14.66 18.40 -14.36
N PRO A 330 -15.63 17.80 -13.62
CA PRO A 330 -16.16 18.39 -12.40
C PRO A 330 -15.10 18.65 -11.33
N LEU A 331 -14.16 17.70 -11.13
CA LEU A 331 -13.06 17.84 -10.17
C LEU A 331 -12.10 18.97 -10.56
N VAL A 332 -11.80 19.13 -11.85
CA VAL A 332 -10.98 20.23 -12.36
C VAL A 332 -11.66 21.58 -12.11
N LYS A 333 -12.97 21.70 -12.35
CA LYS A 333 -13.74 22.93 -12.06
C LYS A 333 -13.75 23.25 -10.57
N GLN A 334 -13.92 22.24 -9.73
CA GLN A 334 -13.89 22.39 -8.28
C GLN A 334 -12.50 22.83 -7.79
N SER A 335 -11.43 22.28 -8.37
CA SER A 335 -10.04 22.69 -8.11
C SER A 335 -9.81 24.14 -8.51
N GLN A 336 -10.32 24.59 -9.65
CA GLN A 336 -10.21 25.99 -10.10
C GLN A 336 -10.90 26.96 -9.14
N GLN A 337 -12.10 26.63 -8.66
CA GLN A 337 -12.78 27.46 -7.65
C GLN A 337 -12.00 27.53 -6.34
N THR A 338 -11.45 26.39 -5.91
CA THR A 338 -10.62 26.31 -4.71
C THR A 338 -9.36 27.16 -4.85
N LEU A 339 -8.67 27.08 -5.98
CA LEU A 339 -7.49 27.91 -6.27
C LEU A 339 -7.84 29.39 -6.28
N LYS A 340 -8.95 29.81 -6.93
CA LYS A 340 -9.42 31.20 -6.89
C LYS A 340 -9.65 31.69 -5.46
N THR A 341 -10.26 30.86 -4.62
CA THR A 341 -10.52 31.19 -3.22
C THR A 341 -9.21 31.29 -2.43
N LEU A 342 -8.26 30.39 -2.63
CA LEU A 342 -6.94 30.46 -2.02
C LEU A 342 -6.20 31.74 -2.42
N PHE A 343 -6.13 32.06 -3.71
CA PHE A 343 -5.47 33.27 -4.22
C PHE A 343 -6.12 34.56 -3.76
N SER A 344 -7.44 34.58 -3.53
CA SER A 344 -8.14 35.78 -3.09
C SER A 344 -8.11 36.00 -1.57
N ARG A 345 -7.90 34.93 -0.78
CA ARG A 345 -8.08 34.97 0.68
C ARG A 345 -6.80 34.74 1.48
N THR A 346 -5.79 34.07 0.94
CA THR A 346 -4.47 34.00 1.57
C THR A 346 -3.76 35.36 1.43
N SER A 347 -4.31 36.36 2.11
CA SER A 347 -3.79 37.73 2.07
C SER A 347 -2.43 37.90 2.74
N ARG A 348 -1.95 36.88 3.47
CA ARG A 348 -0.63 36.89 4.07
C ARG A 348 0.32 36.03 3.24
N HIS A 349 1.30 36.67 2.68
CA HIS A 349 2.37 36.13 1.87
C HIS A 349 2.98 34.81 2.42
N GLY A 350 3.08 34.68 3.76
CA GLY A 350 3.66 33.50 4.41
C GLY A 350 2.84 32.20 4.27
N ASP A 351 1.51 32.22 4.42
CA ASP A 351 0.68 31.00 4.31
C ASP A 351 0.57 30.54 2.85
N PHE A 352 0.54 31.50 1.91
CA PHE A 352 0.57 31.22 0.48
C PHE A 352 1.89 30.52 0.08
N ILE A 353 3.03 31.06 0.53
CA ILE A 353 4.35 30.43 0.26
C ILE A 353 4.38 29.01 0.82
N ARG A 354 3.87 28.79 2.03
CA ARG A 354 3.85 27.46 2.65
C ARG A 354 2.99 26.46 1.85
N LEU A 355 1.78 26.88 1.44
CA LEU A 355 0.91 26.03 0.61
C LEU A 355 1.53 25.74 -0.75
N SER A 356 2.09 26.74 -1.45
CA SER A 356 2.75 26.50 -2.74
C SER A 356 3.98 25.61 -2.59
N THR A 357 4.82 25.84 -1.59
CA THR A 357 5.98 24.96 -1.33
C THR A 357 5.55 23.52 -1.05
N ALA A 358 4.49 23.31 -0.27
CA ALA A 358 3.98 21.97 0.00
C ALA A 358 3.44 21.29 -1.26
N ILE A 359 2.73 22.02 -2.12
CA ILE A 359 2.23 21.53 -3.42
C ILE A 359 3.39 21.21 -4.34
N ASP A 360 4.42 22.04 -4.43
CA ASP A 360 5.60 21.81 -5.27
C ASP A 360 6.37 20.56 -4.82
N LEU A 361 6.55 20.37 -3.52
CA LEU A 361 7.17 19.17 -2.95
C LEU A 361 6.34 17.91 -3.22
N HIS A 362 5.00 18.00 -3.10
CA HIS A 362 4.11 16.92 -3.45
C HIS A 362 4.23 16.55 -4.94
N ASN A 363 4.19 17.54 -5.84
CA ASN A 363 4.36 17.32 -7.27
C ASN A 363 5.74 16.73 -7.62
N SER A 364 6.82 17.22 -7.00
CA SER A 364 8.16 16.69 -7.17
C SER A 364 8.26 15.23 -6.76
N SER A 365 7.51 14.82 -5.72
CA SER A 365 7.44 13.42 -5.29
C SER A 365 6.83 12.49 -6.34
N LEU A 366 5.89 13.00 -7.15
CA LEU A 366 5.24 12.25 -8.22
C LEU A 366 6.09 12.15 -9.50
N GLN A 367 7.01 13.09 -9.69
CA GLN A 367 7.88 13.14 -10.88
C GLN A 367 9.16 12.30 -10.71
N THR A 368 9.54 11.97 -9.47
CA THR A 368 10.75 11.19 -9.23
C THR A 368 10.48 9.69 -9.23
N ASN A 369 11.37 8.93 -9.91
CA ASN A 369 11.37 7.47 -9.87
C ASN A 369 12.11 6.91 -8.64
N ASN A 370 12.70 7.76 -7.82
CA ASN A 370 13.45 7.38 -6.64
C ASN A 370 12.55 7.44 -5.39
N TYR A 371 12.19 6.28 -4.82
CA TYR A 371 11.35 6.20 -3.63
C TYR A 371 11.89 6.96 -2.42
N HIS A 372 13.22 7.04 -2.28
CA HIS A 372 13.85 7.83 -1.22
C HIS A 372 13.51 9.33 -1.36
N ASN A 373 13.77 9.88 -2.54
CA ASN A 373 13.49 11.29 -2.82
C ASN A 373 11.98 11.58 -2.75
N SER A 374 11.15 10.68 -3.29
CA SER A 374 9.69 10.78 -3.20
C SER A 374 9.23 10.85 -1.75
N PHE A 375 9.69 9.92 -0.91
CA PHE A 375 9.30 9.86 0.51
C PHE A 375 9.74 11.12 1.28
N ILE A 376 10.98 11.58 1.09
CA ILE A 376 11.50 12.79 1.73
C ILE A 376 10.70 14.03 1.29
N SER A 377 10.39 14.16 -0.01
CA SER A 377 9.60 15.28 -0.53
C SER A 377 8.19 15.29 0.06
N LEU A 378 7.51 14.15 0.14
CA LEU A 378 6.20 14.02 0.76
C LEU A 378 6.24 14.36 2.24
N TRP A 379 7.24 13.85 2.97
CA TRP A 379 7.37 14.14 4.40
C TRP A 379 7.65 15.62 4.65
N THR A 380 8.52 16.23 3.86
CA THR A 380 8.82 17.67 3.95
C THR A 380 7.58 18.51 3.62
N SER A 381 6.79 18.10 2.62
CA SER A 381 5.49 18.74 2.31
C SER A 381 4.58 18.73 3.54
N LEU A 382 4.48 17.60 4.23
CA LEU A 382 3.70 17.46 5.46
C LEU A 382 4.22 18.34 6.59
N GLU A 383 5.54 18.40 6.81
CA GLU A 383 6.17 19.27 7.82
C GLU A 383 5.91 20.74 7.51
N VAL A 384 6.00 21.16 6.25
CA VAL A 384 5.71 22.54 5.80
C VAL A 384 4.26 22.91 6.07
N LEU A 385 3.28 22.04 5.73
CA LEU A 385 1.87 22.29 6.00
C LEU A 385 1.60 22.41 7.50
N CYS A 386 2.14 21.53 8.30
CA CYS A 386 1.92 21.51 9.75
C CYS A 386 2.85 22.47 10.52
N ASN A 387 3.67 23.27 9.85
CA ASN A 387 4.62 24.24 10.47
C ASN A 387 5.62 23.61 11.43
N GLY A 388 6.13 22.43 11.11
CA GLY A 388 7.01 21.66 12.02
C GLY A 388 6.32 21.28 13.33
N SER A 389 5.00 21.30 13.35
CA SER A 389 4.19 21.04 14.55
C SER A 389 4.50 19.65 15.12
N ARG A 390 4.61 19.57 16.44
CA ARG A 390 4.65 18.28 17.16
C ARG A 390 3.32 17.51 17.04
N ASP A 391 2.29 18.16 16.48
CA ASP A 391 0.93 17.64 16.38
C ASP A 391 0.62 16.99 15.02
N ILE A 392 1.62 16.77 14.14
CA ILE A 392 1.43 16.13 12.83
C ILE A 392 0.61 14.83 12.97
N ASN A 393 0.96 13.99 13.94
CA ASN A 393 0.28 12.74 14.19
C ASN A 393 -1.22 12.95 14.51
N ASN A 394 -1.54 13.91 15.39
CA ASN A 394 -2.92 14.21 15.76
C ASN A 394 -3.73 14.80 14.59
N ILE A 395 -3.10 15.66 13.78
CA ILE A 395 -3.75 16.28 12.61
C ILE A 395 -4.08 15.22 11.55
N ILE A 396 -3.11 14.38 11.19
CA ILE A 396 -3.31 13.30 10.20
C ILE A 396 -4.34 12.29 10.71
N ARG A 397 -4.26 11.90 11.97
CA ARG A 397 -5.26 11.03 12.60
C ARG A 397 -6.65 11.64 12.52
N ALA A 398 -6.81 12.93 12.87
CA ALA A 398 -8.08 13.62 12.82
C ALA A 398 -8.67 13.64 11.40
N CYS A 399 -7.87 14.00 10.39
CA CYS A 399 -8.30 13.99 9.00
C CYS A 399 -8.78 12.61 8.56
N LEU A 400 -8.01 11.57 8.86
CA LEU A 400 -8.31 10.21 8.41
C LEU A 400 -9.50 9.58 9.14
N GLU A 401 -9.64 9.80 10.45
CA GLU A 401 -10.79 9.32 11.21
C GLU A 401 -12.10 9.98 10.75
N MET A 402 -12.10 11.29 10.49
CA MET A 402 -13.28 12.01 9.98
C MET A 402 -13.68 11.58 8.57
N ASN A 403 -12.72 11.18 7.74
CA ASN A 403 -12.97 10.72 6.37
C ASN A 403 -13.12 9.19 6.25
N TYR A 404 -13.07 8.44 7.35
CA TYR A 404 -13.10 6.98 7.32
C TYR A 404 -14.32 6.42 6.57
N VAL A 405 -15.53 6.82 6.97
CA VAL A 405 -16.77 6.33 6.36
C VAL A 405 -16.86 6.72 4.88
N ARG A 406 -16.62 7.99 4.55
CA ARG A 406 -16.63 8.47 3.17
C ARG A 406 -15.68 7.67 2.28
N ARG A 407 -14.47 7.38 2.75
CA ARG A 407 -13.47 6.60 2.01
C ARG A 407 -13.90 5.15 1.80
N VAL A 408 -14.55 4.54 2.79
CA VAL A 408 -15.15 3.20 2.65
C VAL A 408 -16.24 3.21 1.57
N VAL A 409 -17.12 4.18 1.59
CA VAL A 409 -18.20 4.32 0.60
C VAL A 409 -17.65 4.55 -0.81
N LEU A 410 -16.67 5.44 -0.98
CA LEU A 410 -16.03 5.68 -2.28
C LEU A 410 -15.34 4.42 -2.83
N ASN A 411 -14.66 3.66 -1.98
CA ASN A 411 -14.06 2.39 -2.39
C ASN A 411 -15.13 1.39 -2.83
N LEU A 412 -16.22 1.28 -2.07
CA LEU A 412 -17.34 0.41 -2.44
C LEU A 412 -17.96 0.83 -3.79
N LYS A 413 -18.19 2.13 -3.99
CA LYS A 413 -18.70 2.71 -5.24
C LYS A 413 -17.83 2.30 -6.44
N THR A 414 -16.52 2.55 -6.36
CA THR A 414 -15.56 2.24 -7.43
C THR A 414 -15.54 0.74 -7.74
N ASN A 415 -15.51 -0.11 -6.73
CA ASN A 415 -15.48 -1.55 -6.93
C ASN A 415 -16.79 -2.08 -7.53
N LEU A 416 -17.95 -1.60 -7.08
CA LEU A 416 -19.24 -2.00 -7.65
C LEU A 416 -19.39 -1.53 -9.09
N GLN A 417 -18.93 -0.33 -9.44
CA GLN A 417 -18.90 0.15 -10.82
C GLN A 417 -18.07 -0.75 -11.73
N ASN A 418 -16.94 -1.25 -11.23
CA ASN A 418 -16.07 -2.15 -11.99
C ASN A 418 -16.63 -3.57 -12.14
N ILE A 419 -17.49 -4.04 -11.23
CA ILE A 419 -18.07 -5.38 -11.25
C ILE A 419 -19.38 -5.40 -12.02
N ASP A 420 -20.31 -4.54 -11.66
CA ASP A 420 -21.66 -4.49 -12.21
C ASP A 420 -22.22 -3.06 -12.13
N ASN A 421 -21.74 -2.22 -13.06
CA ASN A 421 -22.20 -0.83 -13.14
C ASN A 421 -23.69 -0.72 -13.53
N ASP A 422 -24.19 -1.64 -14.34
CA ASP A 422 -25.58 -1.58 -14.83
C ASP A 422 -26.57 -1.84 -13.70
N SER A 423 -26.33 -2.86 -12.87
CA SER A 423 -27.13 -3.10 -11.67
C SER A 423 -27.04 -1.94 -10.69
N LEU A 424 -25.83 -1.38 -10.46
CA LEU A 424 -25.68 -0.22 -9.60
C LEU A 424 -26.48 0.99 -10.10
N GLN A 425 -26.41 1.28 -11.39
CA GLN A 425 -27.17 2.37 -12.00
C GLN A 425 -28.68 2.12 -11.97
N ALA A 426 -29.14 0.88 -12.15
CA ALA A 426 -30.54 0.51 -12.04
C ALA A 426 -31.07 0.74 -10.61
N TYR A 427 -30.36 0.29 -9.59
CA TYR A 427 -30.70 0.56 -8.19
C TYR A 427 -30.72 2.05 -7.89
N PHE A 428 -29.74 2.80 -8.38
CA PHE A 428 -29.68 4.25 -8.20
C PHE A 428 -30.88 4.97 -8.85
N LYS A 429 -31.28 4.57 -10.07
CA LYS A 429 -32.44 5.12 -10.75
C LYS A 429 -33.77 4.81 -10.02
N GLN A 430 -33.87 3.65 -9.38
CA GLN A 430 -35.04 3.28 -8.58
C GLN A 430 -35.13 4.04 -7.27
N SER A 431 -33.99 4.35 -6.65
CA SER A 431 -33.89 5.05 -5.36
C SER A 431 -34.15 6.57 -5.45
N LYS A 432 -34.61 7.09 -6.54
CA LYS A 432 -34.97 8.50 -6.99
C LYS A 432 -34.77 9.70 -6.04
N GLN A 433 -34.41 9.49 -4.77
CA GLN A 433 -34.32 10.51 -3.72
C GLN A 433 -32.93 10.67 -3.10
N LEU A 434 -32.02 9.70 -3.27
CA LEU A 434 -30.71 9.70 -2.65
C LEU A 434 -29.60 9.76 -3.72
N ASP A 435 -28.55 10.54 -3.48
CA ASP A 435 -27.34 10.42 -4.29
C ASP A 435 -26.65 9.06 -4.03
N ILE A 436 -25.76 8.64 -4.94
CA ILE A 436 -25.17 7.30 -4.92
C ILE A 436 -24.33 7.06 -3.65
N GLU A 437 -23.68 8.05 -3.10
CA GLU A 437 -22.85 7.92 -1.90
C GLU A 437 -23.73 7.77 -0.66
N THR A 438 -24.79 8.57 -0.55
CA THR A 438 -25.80 8.42 0.50
C THR A 438 -26.49 7.06 0.45
N TYR A 439 -26.88 6.57 -0.77
CA TYR A 439 -27.43 5.23 -0.93
C TYR A 439 -26.47 4.13 -0.45
N LEU A 440 -25.20 4.17 -0.90
CA LEU A 440 -24.19 3.17 -0.49
C LEU A 440 -23.85 3.25 1.00
N CYS A 441 -23.84 4.45 1.57
CA CYS A 441 -23.67 4.63 3.01
C CYS A 441 -24.84 4.01 3.77
N SER A 442 -26.08 4.27 3.33
CA SER A 442 -27.29 3.66 3.91
C SER A 442 -27.27 2.15 3.77
N LEU A 443 -26.84 1.64 2.61
CA LEU A 443 -26.66 0.20 2.37
C LEU A 443 -25.68 -0.44 3.38
N LEU A 444 -24.64 0.26 3.80
CA LEU A 444 -23.67 -0.25 4.76
C LEU A 444 -24.14 -0.19 6.22
N PHE A 445 -24.84 0.89 6.59
CA PHE A 445 -25.03 1.25 8.00
C PHE A 445 -26.48 1.19 8.47
N CYS A 446 -27.51 1.38 7.60
CA CYS A 446 -28.90 1.44 8.00
C CYS A 446 -29.54 0.06 8.09
N GLN A 447 -30.34 -0.16 9.14
CA GLN A 447 -31.11 -1.39 9.30
C GLN A 447 -32.26 -1.49 8.28
N SER A 448 -32.84 -0.37 7.89
CA SER A 448 -33.89 -0.29 6.86
C SER A 448 -33.43 -0.83 5.50
N PHE A 449 -32.11 -0.89 5.23
CA PHE A 449 -31.54 -1.40 3.97
C PHE A 449 -31.14 -2.88 4.01
N LYS A 450 -31.64 -3.65 4.99
CA LYS A 450 -31.26 -5.08 5.13
C LYS A 450 -31.68 -5.93 3.93
N GLU A 451 -32.85 -5.67 3.34
CA GLU A 451 -33.34 -6.39 2.15
C GLU A 451 -32.51 -6.06 0.91
N GLU A 452 -32.14 -4.78 0.73
CA GLU A 452 -31.28 -4.34 -0.34
C GLU A 452 -29.88 -4.97 -0.22
N ARG A 453 -29.32 -5.05 0.99
CA ARG A 453 -28.06 -5.76 1.23
C ARG A 453 -28.13 -7.23 0.81
N ALA A 454 -29.25 -7.89 1.11
CA ALA A 454 -29.44 -9.29 0.72
C ALA A 454 -29.44 -9.45 -0.80
N LYS A 455 -30.14 -8.58 -1.54
CA LYS A 455 -30.16 -8.57 -3.02
C LYS A 455 -28.75 -8.36 -3.60
N TRP A 456 -28.00 -7.40 -3.07
CA TRP A 456 -26.60 -7.20 -3.45
C TRP A 456 -25.73 -8.41 -3.10
N GLY A 457 -25.97 -9.07 -1.97
CA GLY A 457 -25.28 -10.30 -1.58
C GLY A 457 -25.45 -11.43 -2.60
N ASP A 458 -26.64 -11.55 -3.22
CA ASP A 458 -26.93 -12.52 -4.27
C ASP A 458 -26.25 -12.14 -5.59
N THR A 459 -26.35 -10.86 -5.99
CA THR A 459 -25.69 -10.33 -7.19
C THR A 459 -24.18 -10.55 -7.14
N LEU A 460 -23.57 -10.37 -5.96
CA LEU A 460 -22.13 -10.52 -5.74
C LEU A 460 -21.70 -11.94 -5.33
N SER A 461 -22.52 -12.95 -5.64
CA SER A 461 -22.20 -14.35 -5.27
C SER A 461 -20.85 -14.83 -5.81
N ARG A 462 -20.40 -14.33 -6.95
CA ARG A 462 -19.11 -14.66 -7.58
C ARG A 462 -17.94 -13.77 -7.10
N HIS A 463 -18.20 -12.78 -6.24
CA HIS A 463 -17.25 -11.82 -5.71
C HIS A 463 -17.24 -11.84 -4.16
N PRO A 464 -16.69 -12.89 -3.54
CA PRO A 464 -16.78 -13.12 -2.10
C PRO A 464 -16.21 -11.98 -1.25
N LEU A 465 -15.16 -11.29 -1.70
CA LEU A 465 -14.61 -10.13 -1.00
C LEU A 465 -15.60 -8.98 -0.98
N MET A 466 -16.15 -8.61 -2.14
CA MET A 466 -17.07 -7.49 -2.24
C MET A 466 -18.38 -7.78 -1.51
N ARG A 467 -18.90 -9.00 -1.63
CA ARG A 467 -20.02 -9.47 -0.81
C ARG A 467 -19.74 -9.27 0.69
N ASN A 468 -18.57 -9.70 1.17
CA ASN A 468 -18.17 -9.48 2.58
C ASN A 468 -18.06 -8.00 2.95
N ARG A 469 -17.64 -7.11 2.02
CA ARG A 469 -17.56 -5.67 2.28
C ARG A 469 -18.93 -5.06 2.55
N ILE A 470 -19.96 -5.43 1.79
CA ILE A 470 -21.34 -4.96 2.00
C ILE A 470 -21.87 -5.36 3.38
N PHE A 471 -21.55 -6.57 3.86
CA PHE A 471 -21.99 -7.05 5.17
C PHE A 471 -21.01 -6.75 6.31
N SER A 472 -19.91 -6.03 6.04
CA SER A 472 -18.81 -5.86 7.02
C SER A 472 -19.24 -5.13 8.29
N PHE A 473 -20.13 -4.16 8.18
CA PHE A 473 -20.61 -3.36 9.31
C PHE A 473 -21.76 -4.00 10.08
N GLU A 474 -22.55 -4.86 9.44
CA GLU A 474 -23.56 -5.68 10.12
C GLU A 474 -22.93 -6.70 11.09
N ASN A 475 -21.73 -7.17 10.76
CA ASN A 475 -20.98 -8.19 11.50
C ASN A 475 -19.84 -7.59 12.34
N LEU A 476 -19.87 -6.31 12.69
CA LEU A 476 -18.87 -5.72 13.58
C LEU A 476 -19.05 -6.24 15.01
N ASP A 477 -17.94 -6.68 15.64
CA ASP A 477 -17.90 -7.08 17.06
C ASP A 477 -17.88 -5.86 17.99
N CYS A 478 -17.90 -4.66 17.42
CA CYS A 478 -17.74 -3.40 18.15
C CYS A 478 -18.53 -2.29 17.47
N SER A 479 -18.64 -1.17 18.12
CA SER A 479 -19.27 0.03 17.57
C SER A 479 -18.47 0.64 16.41
N LEU A 480 -19.14 1.39 15.52
CA LEU A 480 -18.46 2.17 14.49
C LEU A 480 -17.43 3.15 15.09
N TYR A 481 -17.77 3.76 16.25
CA TYR A 481 -16.84 4.59 17.00
C TYR A 481 -15.55 3.85 17.37
N GLU A 482 -15.68 2.62 17.90
CA GLU A 482 -14.51 1.81 18.27
C GLU A 482 -13.70 1.36 17.06
N GLU A 483 -14.36 1.09 15.91
CA GLU A 483 -13.66 0.75 14.68
C GLU A 483 -12.88 1.95 14.14
N VAL A 484 -13.49 3.13 14.09
CA VAL A 484 -12.82 4.38 13.67
C VAL A 484 -11.64 4.71 14.62
N ASN A 485 -11.83 4.60 15.92
CA ASN A 485 -10.77 4.83 16.91
C ASN A 485 -9.63 3.80 16.80
N ARG A 486 -9.92 2.52 16.53
CA ARG A 486 -8.91 1.50 16.25
C ARG A 486 -8.13 1.80 14.96
N TYR A 487 -8.83 2.29 13.94
CA TYR A 487 -8.19 2.75 12.71
C TYR A 487 -7.25 3.93 13.00
N GLY A 488 -7.70 4.95 13.73
CA GLY A 488 -6.88 6.11 14.11
C GLY A 488 -5.63 5.72 14.92
N THR A 489 -5.74 4.75 15.83
CA THR A 489 -4.57 4.23 16.57
C THR A 489 -3.54 3.62 15.61
N ARG A 490 -3.98 2.84 14.61
CA ARG A 490 -3.09 2.29 13.59
C ARG A 490 -2.43 3.38 12.74
N VAL A 491 -3.20 4.41 12.39
CA VAL A 491 -2.67 5.59 11.68
C VAL A 491 -1.58 6.28 12.50
N SER A 492 -1.82 6.50 13.79
CA SER A 492 -0.83 7.13 14.69
C SER A 492 0.50 6.37 14.72
N LEU A 493 0.45 5.06 14.93
CA LEU A 493 1.65 4.21 14.91
C LEU A 493 2.36 4.23 13.55
N HIS A 494 1.58 4.32 12.47
CA HIS A 494 2.10 4.37 11.11
C HIS A 494 2.80 5.71 10.81
N VAL A 495 2.23 6.84 11.24
CA VAL A 495 2.86 8.17 11.13
C VAL A 495 4.17 8.21 11.94
N GLU A 496 4.21 7.63 13.14
CA GLU A 496 5.44 7.52 13.91
C GLU A 496 6.51 6.66 13.22
N ARG A 497 6.12 5.57 12.56
CA ARG A 497 7.04 4.79 11.72
C ARG A 497 7.57 5.64 10.55
N MET A 498 6.73 6.39 9.87
CA MET A 498 7.15 7.29 8.80
C MET A 498 8.17 8.32 9.30
N TYR A 499 7.96 8.87 10.48
CA TYR A 499 8.91 9.79 11.12
C TYR A 499 10.26 9.12 11.40
N ARG A 500 10.25 7.89 11.96
CA ARG A 500 11.50 7.12 12.16
C ARG A 500 12.21 6.84 10.83
N THR A 501 11.45 6.41 9.82
CA THR A 501 11.99 6.15 8.47
C THR A 501 12.65 7.40 7.90
N ARG A 502 12.01 8.56 7.97
CA ARG A 502 12.58 9.84 7.53
C ARG A 502 13.90 10.13 8.22
N ASN A 503 13.95 9.94 9.52
CA ASN A 503 15.19 10.20 10.29
C ASN A 503 16.31 9.22 9.90
N GLY A 504 16.02 7.93 9.74
CA GLY A 504 16.99 6.94 9.25
C GLY A 504 17.51 7.29 7.85
N LEU A 505 16.62 7.68 6.94
CA LEU A 505 17.00 8.10 5.58
C LEU A 505 17.92 9.32 5.57
N VAL A 506 17.58 10.36 6.35
CA VAL A 506 18.29 11.64 6.33
C VAL A 506 19.63 11.57 7.09
N HIS A 507 19.67 10.87 8.20
CA HIS A 507 20.83 10.88 9.09
C HIS A 507 21.74 9.66 8.94
N ALA A 508 21.21 8.49 8.58
CA ALA A 508 21.97 7.25 8.45
C ALA A 508 22.07 6.72 7.01
N GLY A 509 21.32 7.30 6.06
CA GLY A 509 21.27 6.79 4.68
C GLY A 509 20.63 5.40 4.55
N GLU A 510 19.87 4.97 5.56
CA GLU A 510 19.23 3.66 5.59
C GLU A 510 18.05 3.57 4.61
N LEU A 511 18.00 2.51 3.84
CA LEU A 511 16.92 2.23 2.88
C LEU A 511 16.05 1.07 3.38
N PRO A 512 14.98 1.34 4.14
CA PRO A 512 14.10 0.27 4.59
C PRO A 512 13.37 -0.37 3.41
N LYS A 513 13.18 -1.69 3.46
CA LYS A 513 12.51 -2.47 2.41
C LYS A 513 11.07 -2.02 2.16
N GLU A 514 10.44 -1.48 3.18
CA GLU A 514 9.04 -1.03 3.18
C GLU A 514 8.86 0.40 2.65
N LEU A 515 9.95 1.07 2.24
CA LEU A 515 9.93 2.49 1.86
C LEU A 515 8.88 2.82 0.80
N GLN A 516 8.72 1.95 -0.20
CA GLN A 516 7.69 2.11 -1.22
C GLN A 516 6.28 2.14 -0.62
N THR A 517 5.95 1.17 0.24
CA THR A 517 4.63 1.08 0.90
C THR A 517 4.37 2.28 1.81
N LEU A 518 5.41 2.70 2.55
CA LEU A 518 5.33 3.88 3.41
C LEU A 518 5.11 5.16 2.60
N GLY A 519 5.79 5.29 1.46
CA GLY A 519 5.62 6.42 0.54
C GLY A 519 4.20 6.49 -0.03
N GLU A 520 3.64 5.35 -0.45
CA GLU A 520 2.27 5.29 -0.95
C GLU A 520 1.24 5.70 0.12
N HIS A 521 1.41 5.26 1.36
CA HIS A 521 0.52 5.66 2.45
C HIS A 521 0.70 7.13 2.83
N LEU A 522 1.94 7.62 2.86
CA LEU A 522 2.23 9.02 3.16
C LEU A 522 1.61 9.96 2.11
N HIS A 523 1.70 9.58 0.83
CA HIS A 523 1.04 10.31 -0.26
C HIS A 523 -0.47 10.42 -0.03
N MET A 524 -1.13 9.29 0.29
CA MET A 524 -2.57 9.29 0.55
C MET A 524 -2.96 10.10 1.80
N TYR A 525 -2.13 10.10 2.84
CA TYR A 525 -2.37 10.89 4.05
C TYR A 525 -2.25 12.38 3.76
N LEU A 526 -1.28 12.74 2.93
CA LEU A 526 -1.07 14.12 2.51
C LEU A 526 -2.23 14.61 1.63
N ASP A 527 -2.73 13.76 0.69
CA ASP A 527 -3.89 14.10 -0.14
C ASP A 527 -5.12 14.40 0.72
N VAL A 528 -5.40 13.58 1.73
CA VAL A 528 -6.54 13.81 2.63
C VAL A 528 -6.35 15.08 3.45
N LEU A 529 -5.12 15.37 3.89
CA LEU A 529 -4.83 16.63 4.59
C LEU A 529 -5.03 17.84 3.67
N PHE A 530 -4.56 17.80 2.42
CA PHE A 530 -4.80 18.85 1.44
C PHE A 530 -6.31 19.04 1.20
N GLU A 531 -7.07 17.96 1.00
CA GLU A 531 -8.51 18.02 0.81
C GLU A 531 -9.21 18.72 2.00
N GLU A 532 -8.84 18.41 3.24
CA GLU A 532 -9.38 19.06 4.43
C GLU A 532 -9.00 20.53 4.53
N ILE A 533 -7.75 20.89 4.28
CA ILE A 533 -7.30 22.27 4.27
C ILE A 533 -8.07 23.08 3.22
N LEU A 534 -8.20 22.56 2.02
CA LEU A 534 -8.90 23.23 0.92
C LEU A 534 -10.40 23.36 1.20
N ARG A 535 -11.01 22.37 1.84
CA ARG A 535 -12.42 22.43 2.27
C ARG A 535 -12.66 23.58 3.24
N HIS A 536 -11.81 23.74 4.24
CA HIS A 536 -11.92 24.83 5.22
C HIS A 536 -11.71 26.20 4.60
N PHE A 537 -10.78 26.35 3.68
CA PHE A 537 -10.60 27.62 2.98
C PHE A 537 -11.80 27.96 2.08
N ARG A 538 -12.48 26.97 1.49
CA ARG A 538 -13.70 27.18 0.69
C ARG A 538 -14.85 27.80 1.50
N THR A 539 -15.02 27.41 2.76
CA THR A 539 -16.07 28.00 3.62
C THR A 539 -15.90 29.51 3.84
N GLY A 540 -14.68 30.01 3.65
CA GLY A 540 -14.35 31.39 3.86
C GLY A 540 -14.29 31.88 5.31
N ALA A 541 -14.44 30.94 6.24
CA ALA A 541 -14.39 31.25 7.68
C ALA A 541 -12.95 31.45 8.18
N TYR A 542 -11.97 30.92 7.46
CA TYR A 542 -10.57 30.95 7.87
C TYR A 542 -9.70 31.67 6.84
N SER A 543 -8.74 32.45 7.33
CA SER A 543 -7.74 33.16 6.51
C SER A 543 -6.29 32.68 6.76
N HIS A 544 -6.09 31.88 7.81
CA HIS A 544 -4.77 31.38 8.18
C HIS A 544 -4.72 29.86 8.25
N LEU A 545 -3.64 29.28 7.74
CA LEU A 545 -3.42 27.84 7.77
C LEU A 545 -3.42 27.27 9.20
N ARG A 546 -2.86 28.00 10.16
CA ARG A 546 -2.88 27.60 11.58
C ARG A 546 -4.29 27.45 12.13
N ASP A 547 -5.19 28.38 11.78
CA ASP A 547 -6.58 28.36 12.25
C ASP A 547 -7.33 27.17 11.63
N VAL A 548 -7.06 26.89 10.35
CA VAL A 548 -7.59 25.70 9.67
C VAL A 548 -7.15 24.40 10.37
N LEU A 549 -5.86 24.25 10.69
CA LEU A 549 -5.37 23.04 11.40
C LEU A 549 -6.00 22.91 12.79
N THR A 550 -6.22 24.02 13.48
CA THR A 550 -6.92 24.04 14.77
C THR A 550 -8.40 23.65 14.60
N ALA A 551 -9.06 24.15 13.55
CA ALA A 551 -10.44 23.80 13.25
C ALA A 551 -10.60 22.30 12.94
N ILE A 552 -9.70 21.71 12.16
CA ILE A 552 -9.67 20.27 11.86
C ILE A 552 -9.65 19.46 13.16
N THR A 553 -8.78 19.79 14.10
CA THR A 553 -8.69 19.04 15.37
C THR A 553 -9.93 19.22 16.25
N TYR A 554 -10.56 20.38 16.22
CA TYR A 554 -11.79 20.66 16.94
C TYR A 554 -13.00 19.94 16.32
N GLU A 555 -13.16 20.00 15.00
CA GLU A 555 -14.20 19.25 14.28
C GLU A 555 -14.07 17.75 14.50
N HIS A 556 -12.86 17.20 14.51
CA HIS A 556 -12.62 15.82 14.83
C HIS A 556 -13.14 15.43 16.22
N HIS A 557 -12.89 16.28 17.22
CA HIS A 557 -13.41 16.01 18.57
C HIS A 557 -14.94 15.96 18.59
N ILE A 558 -15.61 16.87 17.88
CA ILE A 558 -17.07 16.90 17.73
C ILE A 558 -17.54 15.63 16.99
N TYR A 559 -16.90 15.28 15.87
CA TYR A 559 -17.21 14.11 15.06
C TYR A 559 -17.17 12.82 15.90
N MET A 560 -16.09 12.61 16.63
CA MET A 560 -15.93 11.42 17.49
C MET A 560 -16.96 11.39 18.64
N LYS A 561 -17.34 12.54 19.20
CA LYS A 561 -18.39 12.63 20.22
C LYS A 561 -19.76 12.27 19.66
N ILE A 562 -20.07 12.70 18.44
CA ILE A 562 -21.34 12.36 17.76
C ILE A 562 -21.37 10.86 17.46
N LEU A 563 -20.31 10.27 16.89
CA LEU A 563 -20.20 8.85 16.65
C LEU A 563 -20.46 8.02 17.93
N LYS A 564 -19.87 8.46 19.04
CA LYS A 564 -20.05 7.78 20.35
C LYS A 564 -21.47 7.87 20.88
N ASN A 565 -22.14 8.99 20.66
CA ASN A 565 -23.50 9.21 21.15
C ASN A 565 -24.55 8.50 20.29
N TYR A 566 -24.34 8.45 18.99
CA TYR A 566 -25.24 7.77 18.07
C TYR A 566 -25.43 6.29 18.41
N MET A 567 -24.36 5.60 18.76
CA MET A 567 -24.42 4.20 19.17
C MET A 567 -25.35 3.90 20.36
N LYS A 568 -25.65 4.91 21.16
CA LYS A 568 -26.60 4.78 22.27
C LYS A 568 -28.05 4.88 21.81
N LYS A 569 -28.31 5.44 20.62
CA LYS A 569 -29.65 5.75 20.10
C LYS A 569 -30.18 4.76 19.07
N THR A 570 -29.31 3.97 18.40
CA THR A 570 -29.65 3.14 17.23
C THR A 570 -30.72 2.07 17.42
N LYS A 571 -31.08 1.72 18.64
CA LYS A 571 -32.16 0.72 18.88
C LYS A 571 -33.58 1.22 18.62
N ASN A 572 -33.79 2.55 18.49
CA ASN A 572 -35.13 3.15 18.37
C ASN A 572 -35.15 4.39 17.44
N MET A 573 -34.30 4.44 16.41
CA MET A 573 -34.26 5.58 15.49
C MET A 573 -35.45 5.57 14.52
N LYS A 574 -35.96 6.76 14.18
CA LYS A 574 -36.87 6.97 13.05
C LYS A 574 -36.06 7.10 11.76
N ASP A 575 -36.66 6.77 10.61
CA ASP A 575 -35.99 6.79 9.30
C ASP A 575 -35.39 8.18 8.96
N GLU A 576 -36.06 9.28 9.38
CA GLU A 576 -35.57 10.66 9.18
C GLU A 576 -34.27 10.93 9.95
N ASP A 577 -34.14 10.42 11.18
CA ASP A 577 -32.95 10.56 12.00
C ASP A 577 -31.78 9.72 11.44
N GLU A 578 -32.06 8.60 10.75
CA GLU A 578 -31.04 7.78 10.06
C GLU A 578 -30.43 8.55 8.88
N VAL A 579 -31.25 9.23 8.07
CA VAL A 579 -30.77 10.00 6.91
C VAL A 579 -29.90 11.18 7.34
N GLU A 580 -30.32 11.95 8.35
CA GLU A 580 -29.51 13.05 8.88
C GLU A 580 -28.14 12.55 9.38
N TYR A 581 -28.13 11.40 10.06
CA TYR A 581 -26.89 10.80 10.52
C TYR A 581 -25.98 10.34 9.36
N ILE A 582 -26.54 9.77 8.30
CA ILE A 582 -25.78 9.38 7.11
C ILE A 582 -25.13 10.59 6.44
N GLN A 583 -25.86 11.69 6.29
CA GLN A 583 -25.33 12.94 5.75
C GLN A 583 -24.18 13.47 6.62
N TYR A 584 -24.33 13.37 7.94
CA TYR A 584 -23.26 13.72 8.87
C TYR A 584 -22.03 12.82 8.72
N LEU A 585 -22.20 11.49 8.59
CA LEU A 585 -21.10 10.54 8.38
C LEU A 585 -20.33 10.84 7.08
N LEU A 586 -21.04 11.24 6.03
CA LEU A 586 -20.46 11.62 4.75
C LEU A 586 -19.93 13.06 4.73
N ARG A 587 -20.18 13.83 5.81
CA ARG A 587 -19.79 15.24 5.93
C ARG A 587 -20.39 16.13 4.83
N GLN A 588 -21.60 15.82 4.38
CA GLN A 588 -22.32 16.57 3.34
C GLN A 588 -22.98 17.85 3.88
N HIS A 589 -23.10 18.02 5.19
CA HIS A 589 -23.67 19.23 5.82
C HIS A 589 -22.74 20.46 5.83
N SER A 590 -21.53 20.34 5.31
CA SER A 590 -20.53 21.41 5.34
C SER A 590 -20.31 22.09 3.99
N GLU A 591 -21.17 21.86 3.03
CA GLU A 591 -21.25 22.59 1.76
C GLU A 591 -22.47 23.53 1.81
#